data_1ec24eeeaa320fd6d72cd6e694c69d2c
#
_entry.id   1ec24eeeaa320fd6d72cd6e694c69d2c
#
_cell.length_a   1.000
_cell.length_b   1.000
_cell.length_c   1.000
_cell.angle_alpha   90.00
_cell.angle_beta   90.00
_cell.angle_gamma   90.00
#
_symmetry.space_group_name_H-M   'P 1'
#
loop_
_entity.id
_entity.type
_entity.pdbx_description
1 polymer ?
#
loop_
_entity_poly.entity_id
_entity_poly.type
_entity_poly.pdbx_seq_one_letter_code
_entity_poly.pdbx_strand_id
1 'polypeptide(L)'
;MAGVVLDAPDVFGETTPFVVVAGWLGAKDRNLKKYTDELKAMGCCTLRSIQGSWDCFSPLSSGRREFARRLLTKAREARATMGMSKSPMYLMFMSNGGCWAHCTMTQFGMLDSGGEFEDLGAHVKGKVFDSSPAKMTLRNGPKVVCISMGVRNSVARAVVHAMFYVYGLLAVLLVAFATGSTSSHVRRFWQTCLAAPRNTRELYLYSDVDELCEAGPLSELIAARKSMGCDVVEVRWKDSRHCAHLIDKRDEYLRHLREFIVSSAS
;
A
#
# COMPACT_ATOMS: atom_id res chain seq x y z
N MET A 1 -13.55 -0.92 13.02
CA MET A 1 -12.42 -1.36 12.17
C MET A 1 -13.01 -2.01 10.93
N ALA A 2 -12.52 -1.66 9.73
CA ALA A 2 -12.97 -2.33 8.51
C ALA A 2 -12.59 -3.82 8.58
N GLY A 3 -13.54 -4.69 8.19
CA GLY A 3 -13.32 -6.14 8.15
C GLY A 3 -12.27 -6.52 7.10
N VAL A 4 -11.79 -7.76 7.18
CA VAL A 4 -11.03 -8.38 6.10
C VAL A 4 -12.03 -9.18 5.27
N VAL A 5 -12.04 -8.95 3.95
CA VAL A 5 -12.99 -9.60 3.03
C VAL A 5 -12.22 -10.46 2.04
N LEU A 6 -12.64 -11.70 1.91
CA LEU A 6 -12.09 -12.69 0.98
C LEU A 6 -13.06 -12.89 -0.18
N ASP A 7 -12.55 -12.84 -1.41
CA ASP A 7 -13.27 -13.19 -2.63
C ASP A 7 -12.44 -14.20 -3.44
N ALA A 8 -13.10 -15.20 -4.04
CA ALA A 8 -12.46 -16.19 -4.88
C ALA A 8 -13.24 -16.40 -6.19
N PRO A 9 -12.59 -16.76 -7.31
CA PRO A 9 -13.26 -17.24 -8.50
C PRO A 9 -13.92 -18.60 -8.23
N ASP A 10 -14.81 -19.02 -9.11
CA ASP A 10 -15.55 -20.28 -8.95
C ASP A 10 -14.62 -21.51 -9.03
N VAL A 11 -13.52 -21.39 -9.76
CA VAL A 11 -12.48 -22.42 -9.88
C VAL A 11 -11.14 -21.83 -9.48
N PHE A 12 -10.47 -22.47 -8.52
CA PHE A 12 -9.13 -22.08 -8.04
C PHE A 12 -8.36 -23.31 -7.52
N GLY A 13 -7.06 -23.17 -7.34
CA GLY A 13 -6.18 -24.23 -6.86
C GLY A 13 -4.79 -23.70 -6.47
N GLU A 14 -3.82 -24.58 -6.27
CA GLU A 14 -2.47 -24.23 -5.79
C GLU A 14 -1.70 -23.28 -6.72
N THR A 15 -2.03 -23.23 -8.01
CA THR A 15 -1.38 -22.31 -8.97
C THR A 15 -2.11 -20.97 -9.12
N THR A 16 -3.32 -20.84 -8.55
CA THR A 16 -4.11 -19.61 -8.61
C THR A 16 -3.43 -18.49 -7.83
N PRO A 17 -3.19 -17.32 -8.44
CA PRO A 17 -2.60 -16.19 -7.72
C PRO A 17 -3.49 -15.73 -6.55
N PHE A 18 -2.87 -15.45 -5.40
CA PHE A 18 -3.53 -14.92 -4.22
C PHE A 18 -3.09 -13.46 -4.00
N VAL A 19 -4.01 -12.50 -4.15
CA VAL A 19 -3.71 -11.06 -4.08
C VAL A 19 -4.24 -10.45 -2.79
N VAL A 20 -3.33 -9.94 -1.96
CA VAL A 20 -3.68 -9.20 -0.73
C VAL A 20 -3.71 -7.71 -1.04
N VAL A 21 -4.89 -7.09 -0.89
CA VAL A 21 -5.12 -5.67 -1.23
C VAL A 21 -5.29 -4.85 0.05
N ALA A 22 -4.33 -3.96 0.32
CA ALA A 22 -4.43 -2.94 1.35
C ALA A 22 -4.90 -1.62 0.71
N GLY A 23 -6.11 -1.20 1.06
CA GLY A 23 -6.80 -0.06 0.46
C GLY A 23 -6.31 1.29 0.97
N TRP A 24 -6.70 2.35 0.25
CA TRP A 24 -6.35 3.73 0.61
C TRP A 24 -7.15 4.24 1.81
N LEU A 25 -6.62 5.26 2.44
CA LEU A 25 -7.25 5.91 3.59
C LEU A 25 -8.59 6.53 3.21
N GLY A 26 -9.62 6.27 4.01
CA GLY A 26 -10.98 6.76 3.75
C GLY A 26 -11.74 6.00 2.67
N ALA A 27 -11.17 4.96 2.07
CA ALA A 27 -11.89 4.07 1.16
C ALA A 27 -13.08 3.40 1.88
N LYS A 28 -14.13 3.13 1.11
CA LYS A 28 -15.20 2.23 1.54
C LYS A 28 -15.00 0.87 0.90
N ASP A 29 -15.44 -0.22 1.54
CA ASP A 29 -15.27 -1.56 0.99
C ASP A 29 -15.77 -1.67 -0.47
N ARG A 30 -16.91 -1.06 -0.80
CA ARG A 30 -17.44 -0.99 -2.17
C ARG A 30 -16.49 -0.39 -3.22
N ASN A 31 -15.53 0.44 -2.77
CA ASN A 31 -14.53 1.02 -3.67
C ASN A 31 -13.44 0.01 -4.00
N LEU A 32 -12.91 -0.67 -2.97
CA LEU A 32 -11.92 -1.74 -3.15
C LEU A 32 -12.52 -2.94 -3.90
N LYS A 33 -13.79 -3.23 -3.64
CA LYS A 33 -14.49 -4.32 -4.32
C LYS A 33 -14.40 -4.23 -5.84
N LYS A 34 -14.42 -3.03 -6.43
CA LYS A 34 -14.26 -2.85 -7.88
C LYS A 34 -12.92 -3.40 -8.38
N TYR A 35 -11.85 -3.20 -7.63
CA TYR A 35 -10.51 -3.69 -7.94
C TYR A 35 -10.42 -5.21 -7.76
N THR A 36 -10.97 -5.71 -6.66
CA THR A 36 -10.96 -7.17 -6.39
C THR A 36 -11.89 -7.94 -7.30
N ASP A 37 -12.99 -7.37 -7.78
CA ASP A 37 -13.86 -7.99 -8.79
C ASP A 37 -13.10 -8.18 -10.13
N GLU A 38 -12.28 -7.19 -10.55
CA GLU A 38 -11.45 -7.32 -11.74
C GLU A 38 -10.33 -8.36 -11.56
N LEU A 39 -9.68 -8.38 -10.40
CA LEU A 39 -8.69 -9.41 -10.07
C LEU A 39 -9.33 -10.80 -10.04
N LYS A 40 -10.52 -10.93 -9.48
CA LYS A 40 -11.31 -12.17 -9.52
C LYS A 40 -11.64 -12.60 -10.95
N ALA A 41 -12.05 -11.66 -11.81
CA ALA A 41 -12.31 -11.91 -13.22
C ALA A 41 -11.04 -12.33 -14.00
N MET A 42 -9.85 -11.98 -13.51
CA MET A 42 -8.56 -12.46 -14.02
C MET A 42 -8.18 -13.86 -13.49
N GLY A 43 -9.01 -14.48 -12.64
CA GLY A 43 -8.75 -15.77 -12.02
C GLY A 43 -7.96 -15.70 -10.71
N CYS A 44 -7.86 -14.57 -10.05
CA CYS A 44 -7.16 -14.43 -8.77
C CYS A 44 -8.10 -14.60 -7.58
N CYS A 45 -7.62 -15.25 -6.51
CA CYS A 45 -8.21 -15.11 -5.18
C CYS A 45 -7.74 -13.82 -4.56
N THR A 46 -8.62 -13.10 -3.86
CA THR A 46 -8.30 -11.78 -3.31
C THR A 46 -8.68 -11.66 -1.84
N LEU A 47 -7.84 -11.00 -1.07
CA LEU A 47 -8.11 -10.62 0.31
C LEU A 47 -7.95 -9.11 0.44
N ARG A 48 -9.02 -8.36 0.76
CA ARG A 48 -8.94 -6.91 0.89
C ARG A 48 -9.22 -6.43 2.30
N SER A 49 -8.57 -5.35 2.67
CA SER A 49 -8.83 -4.64 3.94
C SER A 49 -8.42 -3.16 3.83
N ILE A 50 -8.97 -2.34 4.72
CA ILE A 50 -8.69 -0.91 4.80
C ILE A 50 -8.19 -0.60 6.19
N GLN A 51 -7.04 0.07 6.28
CA GLN A 51 -6.49 0.52 7.55
C GLN A 51 -7.31 1.67 8.11
N GLY A 52 -7.54 1.67 9.42
CA GLY A 52 -8.23 2.77 10.09
C GLY A 52 -7.43 4.07 10.06
N SER A 53 -8.12 5.22 9.97
CA SER A 53 -7.47 6.53 9.92
C SER A 53 -6.61 6.79 11.15
N TRP A 54 -7.10 6.38 12.33
CA TRP A 54 -6.35 6.52 13.59
C TRP A 54 -5.02 5.77 13.56
N ASP A 55 -5.03 4.53 13.04
CA ASP A 55 -3.83 3.71 12.94
C ASP A 55 -2.82 4.31 11.96
N CYS A 56 -3.29 4.86 10.83
CA CYS A 56 -2.43 5.51 9.83
C CYS A 56 -1.73 6.75 10.40
N PHE A 57 -2.46 7.60 11.13
CA PHE A 57 -1.95 8.85 11.63
C PHE A 57 -1.25 8.73 12.99
N SER A 58 -1.43 7.62 13.73
CA SER A 58 -0.76 7.43 15.00
C SER A 58 0.77 7.56 14.85
N PRO A 59 1.45 8.37 15.69
CA PRO A 59 2.91 8.44 15.68
C PRO A 59 3.55 7.13 16.15
N LEU A 60 2.82 6.32 16.91
CA LEU A 60 3.24 4.99 17.36
C LEU A 60 2.89 3.92 16.33
N SER A 61 3.70 2.87 16.25
CA SER A 61 3.54 1.81 15.25
C SER A 61 2.57 0.70 15.65
N SER A 62 2.04 0.70 16.88
CA SER A 62 1.22 -0.40 17.42
C SER A 62 -0.01 -0.73 16.56
N GLY A 63 -0.84 0.28 16.22
CA GLY A 63 -2.02 0.09 15.40
C GLY A 63 -1.69 -0.36 13.98
N ARG A 64 -0.62 0.19 13.37
CA ARG A 64 -0.15 -0.22 12.04
C ARG A 64 0.37 -1.65 12.06
N ARG A 65 1.11 -2.03 13.12
CA ARG A 65 1.62 -3.39 13.30
C ARG A 65 0.49 -4.39 13.48
N GLU A 66 -0.52 -4.04 14.27
CA GLU A 66 -1.71 -4.89 14.47
C GLU A 66 -2.51 -5.06 13.17
N PHE A 67 -2.66 -3.99 12.38
CA PHE A 67 -3.31 -4.09 11.06
C PHE A 67 -2.54 -5.03 10.12
N ALA A 68 -1.23 -4.85 10.00
CA ALA A 68 -0.38 -5.68 9.14
C ALA A 68 -0.41 -7.15 9.58
N ARG A 69 -0.31 -7.42 10.90
CA ARG A 69 -0.42 -8.77 11.47
C ARG A 69 -1.76 -9.40 11.17
N ARG A 70 -2.86 -8.70 11.43
CA ARG A 70 -4.22 -9.20 11.14
C ARG A 70 -4.41 -9.52 9.67
N LEU A 71 -3.91 -8.66 8.76
CA LEU A 71 -4.00 -8.87 7.32
C LEU A 71 -3.26 -10.14 6.90
N LEU A 72 -2.03 -10.33 7.37
CA LEU A 72 -1.21 -11.53 7.08
C LEU A 72 -1.77 -12.79 7.75
N THR A 73 -2.27 -12.70 8.99
CA THR A 73 -2.93 -13.84 9.65
C THR A 73 -4.13 -14.31 8.85
N LYS A 74 -4.99 -13.38 8.39
CA LYS A 74 -6.16 -13.73 7.56
C LYS A 74 -5.76 -14.27 6.19
N ALA A 75 -4.67 -13.79 5.59
CA ALA A 75 -4.15 -14.35 4.35
C ALA A 75 -3.64 -15.80 4.56
N ARG A 76 -2.92 -16.07 5.65
CA ARG A 76 -2.45 -17.42 6.02
C ARG A 76 -3.63 -18.38 6.24
N GLU A 77 -4.62 -17.97 7.05
CA GLU A 77 -5.82 -18.76 7.33
C GLU A 77 -6.60 -19.06 6.04
N ALA A 78 -6.87 -18.05 5.22
CA ALA A 78 -7.61 -18.21 3.97
C ALA A 78 -6.91 -19.17 3.01
N ARG A 79 -5.59 -18.99 2.79
CA ARG A 79 -4.81 -19.87 1.91
C ARG A 79 -4.79 -21.31 2.41
N ALA A 80 -4.65 -21.53 3.72
CA ALA A 80 -4.69 -22.86 4.31
C ALA A 80 -6.07 -23.53 4.12
N THR A 81 -7.15 -22.82 4.45
CA THR A 81 -8.53 -23.31 4.33
C THR A 81 -8.91 -23.64 2.88
N MET A 82 -8.38 -22.86 1.91
CA MET A 82 -8.66 -23.05 0.48
C MET A 82 -7.71 -24.05 -0.21
N GLY A 83 -6.79 -24.69 0.51
CA GLY A 83 -5.78 -25.57 -0.09
C GLY A 83 -4.78 -24.86 -1.00
N MET A 84 -4.53 -23.56 -0.76
CA MET A 84 -3.70 -22.69 -1.59
C MET A 84 -2.34 -22.35 -0.91
N SER A 85 -1.86 -23.19 0.00
CA SER A 85 -0.65 -22.92 0.78
C SER A 85 0.59 -22.65 -0.09
N LYS A 86 0.66 -23.24 -1.27
CA LYS A 86 1.77 -23.05 -2.23
C LYS A 86 1.50 -22.03 -3.33
N SER A 87 0.30 -21.46 -3.41
CA SER A 87 -0.05 -20.52 -4.48
C SER A 87 0.83 -19.26 -4.46
N PRO A 88 1.16 -18.67 -5.63
CA PRO A 88 1.90 -17.43 -5.69
C PRO A 88 1.09 -16.29 -5.05
N MET A 89 1.75 -15.49 -4.22
CA MET A 89 1.13 -14.38 -3.51
C MET A 89 1.61 -13.03 -4.04
N TYR A 90 0.69 -12.10 -4.17
CA TYR A 90 0.98 -10.72 -4.56
C TYR A 90 0.41 -9.76 -3.52
N LEU A 91 1.13 -8.67 -3.24
CA LEU A 91 0.72 -7.65 -2.28
C LEU A 91 0.44 -6.37 -3.03
N MET A 92 -0.79 -5.86 -2.94
CA MET A 92 -1.21 -4.61 -3.59
C MET A 92 -1.48 -3.53 -2.54
N PHE A 93 -0.79 -2.42 -2.67
CA PHE A 93 -0.81 -1.29 -1.75
C PHE A 93 -1.33 -0.05 -2.46
N MET A 94 -2.50 0.44 -2.02
CA MET A 94 -3.16 1.58 -2.65
C MET A 94 -2.97 2.84 -1.81
N SER A 95 -2.41 3.89 -2.39
CA SER A 95 -2.06 5.13 -1.73
C SER A 95 -1.18 4.90 -0.48
N ASN A 96 -0.85 5.95 0.23
CA ASN A 96 -0.12 5.82 1.51
C ASN A 96 -0.92 5.05 2.56
N GLY A 97 -2.26 5.07 2.50
CA GLY A 97 -3.09 4.28 3.40
C GLY A 97 -2.75 2.79 3.35
N GLY A 98 -2.67 2.21 2.14
CA GLY A 98 -2.24 0.84 1.94
C GLY A 98 -0.73 0.64 2.09
N CYS A 99 0.07 1.60 1.61
CA CYS A 99 1.53 1.50 1.64
C CYS A 99 2.11 1.52 3.07
N TRP A 100 1.40 2.03 4.07
CA TRP A 100 1.78 1.85 5.47
C TRP A 100 1.83 0.38 5.90
N ALA A 101 0.98 -0.49 5.33
CA ALA A 101 1.07 -1.93 5.59
C ALA A 101 2.40 -2.48 5.05
N HIS A 102 2.80 -2.13 3.81
CA HIS A 102 4.10 -2.48 3.25
C HIS A 102 5.24 -2.05 4.17
N CYS A 103 5.28 -0.76 4.52
CA CYS A 103 6.33 -0.23 5.40
C CYS A 103 6.39 -0.93 6.75
N THR A 104 5.23 -1.24 7.33
CA THR A 104 5.17 -1.94 8.62
C THR A 104 5.67 -3.38 8.50
N MET A 105 5.24 -4.12 7.48
CA MET A 105 5.73 -5.47 7.21
C MET A 105 7.25 -5.49 7.04
N THR A 106 7.80 -4.52 6.29
CA THR A 106 9.23 -4.39 6.06
C THR A 106 10.00 -3.99 7.32
N GLN A 107 9.52 -2.98 8.08
CA GLN A 107 10.20 -2.50 9.29
C GLN A 107 10.29 -3.56 10.40
N PHE A 108 9.32 -4.45 10.46
CA PHE A 108 9.28 -5.53 11.45
C PHE A 108 9.72 -6.88 10.89
N GLY A 109 10.25 -6.92 9.66
CA GLY A 109 10.71 -8.16 9.01
C GLY A 109 9.66 -9.26 8.98
N MET A 110 8.37 -8.91 8.88
CA MET A 110 7.29 -9.87 9.09
C MET A 110 7.28 -11.01 8.07
N LEU A 111 7.71 -10.74 6.84
CA LEU A 111 7.76 -11.68 5.72
C LEU A 111 9.19 -12.18 5.42
N ASP A 112 10.18 -11.70 6.16
CA ASP A 112 11.57 -12.06 5.95
C ASP A 112 11.89 -13.39 6.64
N SER A 113 13.06 -13.97 6.36
CA SER A 113 13.55 -15.17 7.04
C SER A 113 13.64 -14.92 8.55
N GLY A 114 13.06 -15.82 9.33
CA GLY A 114 12.90 -15.69 10.78
C GLY A 114 11.75 -14.76 11.21
N GLY A 115 11.00 -14.18 10.28
CA GLY A 115 9.83 -13.37 10.57
C GLY A 115 8.58 -14.18 10.91
N GLU A 116 7.61 -13.53 11.57
CA GLU A 116 6.35 -14.19 12.04
C GLU A 116 5.56 -14.83 10.88
N PHE A 117 5.72 -14.35 9.64
CA PHE A 117 5.03 -14.80 8.43
C PHE A 117 6.02 -15.19 7.32
N GLU A 118 7.18 -15.75 7.68
CA GLU A 118 8.17 -16.24 6.73
C GLU A 118 7.59 -17.23 5.72
N ASP A 119 6.66 -18.08 6.17
CA ASP A 119 5.92 -19.03 5.33
C ASP A 119 5.14 -18.33 4.21
N LEU A 120 4.52 -17.19 4.48
CA LEU A 120 3.90 -16.36 3.44
C LEU A 120 4.94 -15.66 2.58
N GLY A 121 6.00 -15.15 3.20
CA GLY A 121 7.08 -14.42 2.54
C GLY A 121 7.72 -15.22 1.41
N ALA A 122 7.92 -16.52 1.59
CA ALA A 122 8.46 -17.45 0.59
C ALA A 122 7.60 -17.52 -0.70
N HIS A 123 6.32 -17.20 -0.60
CA HIS A 123 5.37 -17.23 -1.72
C HIS A 123 5.10 -15.85 -2.35
N VAL A 124 5.61 -14.76 -1.77
CA VAL A 124 5.45 -13.41 -2.35
C VAL A 124 6.27 -13.30 -3.63
N LYS A 125 5.59 -13.16 -4.76
CA LYS A 125 6.19 -13.03 -6.10
C LYS A 125 6.28 -11.59 -6.57
N GLY A 126 5.40 -10.70 -6.09
CA GLY A 126 5.40 -9.32 -6.51
C GLY A 126 4.63 -8.39 -5.58
N LYS A 127 4.94 -7.10 -5.72
CA LYS A 127 4.28 -5.99 -5.00
C LYS A 127 3.77 -4.99 -6.01
N VAL A 128 2.52 -4.57 -5.87
CA VAL A 128 1.88 -3.55 -6.70
C VAL A 128 1.67 -2.29 -5.85
N PHE A 129 2.13 -1.16 -6.33
CA PHE A 129 1.98 0.15 -5.72
C PHE A 129 1.09 1.02 -6.61
N ASP A 130 -0.16 1.22 -6.22
CA ASP A 130 -1.12 2.05 -6.92
C ASP A 130 -1.20 3.42 -6.24
N SER A 131 -0.79 4.49 -6.94
CA SER A 131 -0.70 5.85 -6.41
C SER A 131 0.12 5.90 -5.10
N SER A 132 1.20 5.14 -5.02
CA SER A 132 2.05 5.02 -3.82
C SER A 132 3.47 4.51 -4.16
N PRO A 133 4.44 4.69 -3.24
CA PRO A 133 4.39 5.55 -2.05
C PRO A 133 4.41 7.04 -2.40
N ALA A 134 3.69 7.85 -1.63
CA ALA A 134 3.73 9.30 -1.77
C ALA A 134 4.64 9.92 -0.70
N LYS A 135 5.58 10.77 -1.12
CA LYS A 135 6.51 11.45 -0.22
C LYS A 135 5.79 12.56 0.55
N MET A 136 5.50 12.31 1.81
CA MET A 136 4.94 13.33 2.70
C MET A 136 6.03 14.21 3.30
N THR A 137 5.81 15.52 3.23
CA THR A 137 6.68 16.54 3.84
C THR A 137 5.84 17.49 4.68
N LEU A 138 6.47 18.28 5.54
CA LEU A 138 5.76 19.34 6.27
C LEU A 138 5.12 20.35 5.29
N ARG A 139 5.69 20.55 4.13
CA ARG A 139 5.18 21.50 3.12
C ARG A 139 3.93 21.00 2.42
N ASN A 140 3.91 19.73 1.96
CA ASN A 140 2.78 19.17 1.19
C ASN A 140 1.77 18.43 2.08
N GLY A 141 2.16 17.96 3.26
CA GLY A 141 1.30 17.19 4.14
C GLY A 141 -0.05 17.85 4.47
N PRO A 142 -0.11 19.12 4.88
CA PRO A 142 -1.39 19.79 5.13
C PRO A 142 -2.27 19.88 3.89
N LYS A 143 -1.69 20.11 2.71
CA LYS A 143 -2.43 20.11 1.42
C LYS A 143 -3.05 18.74 1.15
N VAL A 144 -2.26 17.67 1.31
CA VAL A 144 -2.71 16.29 1.14
C VAL A 144 -3.87 15.97 2.09
N VAL A 145 -3.77 16.35 3.37
CA VAL A 145 -4.86 16.16 4.34
C VAL A 145 -6.11 16.92 3.92
N CYS A 146 -6.00 18.20 3.52
CA CYS A 146 -7.14 18.98 3.05
C CYS A 146 -7.84 18.33 1.85
N ILE A 147 -7.08 17.87 0.86
CA ILE A 147 -7.63 17.21 -0.34
C ILE A 147 -8.33 15.90 0.05
N SER A 148 -7.68 15.06 0.86
CA SER A 148 -8.22 13.77 1.30
C SER A 148 -9.50 13.90 2.13
N MET A 149 -9.62 14.99 2.91
CA MET A 149 -10.81 15.30 3.72
C MET A 149 -11.86 16.12 2.95
N GLY A 150 -11.60 16.53 1.70
CA GLY A 150 -12.51 17.36 0.91
C GLY A 150 -12.69 18.78 1.47
N VAL A 151 -11.71 19.33 2.21
CA VAL A 151 -11.76 20.65 2.83
C VAL A 151 -11.53 21.72 1.76
N ARG A 152 -12.58 22.47 1.40
CA ARG A 152 -12.54 23.52 0.36
C ARG A 152 -12.49 24.94 0.94
N ASN A 153 -13.10 25.17 2.09
CA ASN A 153 -13.17 26.49 2.73
C ASN A 153 -11.76 26.93 3.17
N SER A 154 -11.40 28.22 2.89
CA SER A 154 -10.06 28.76 3.19
C SER A 154 -9.75 28.81 4.69
N VAL A 155 -10.73 29.18 5.52
CA VAL A 155 -10.55 29.21 6.98
C VAL A 155 -10.37 27.80 7.52
N ALA A 156 -11.19 26.84 7.08
CA ALA A 156 -11.05 25.44 7.46
C ALA A 156 -9.69 24.87 7.02
N ARG A 157 -9.20 25.23 5.84
CA ARG A 157 -7.84 24.85 5.38
C ARG A 157 -6.76 25.42 6.30
N ALA A 158 -6.84 26.70 6.68
CA ALA A 158 -5.89 27.29 7.61
C ALA A 158 -5.88 26.56 8.97
N VAL A 159 -7.06 26.22 9.49
CA VAL A 159 -7.18 25.42 10.72
C VAL A 159 -6.53 24.05 10.56
N VAL A 160 -6.80 23.33 9.46
CA VAL A 160 -6.18 22.02 9.20
C VAL A 160 -4.66 22.13 9.09
N HIS A 161 -4.14 23.18 8.45
CA HIS A 161 -2.71 23.44 8.38
C HIS A 161 -2.10 23.67 9.78
N ALA A 162 -2.72 24.52 10.59
CA ALA A 162 -2.25 24.77 11.97
C ALA A 162 -2.27 23.47 12.80
N MET A 163 -3.37 22.73 12.76
CA MET A 163 -3.50 21.44 13.46
C MET A 163 -2.46 20.43 12.98
N PHE A 164 -2.16 20.38 11.68
CA PHE A 164 -1.14 19.48 11.14
C PHE A 164 0.25 19.77 11.71
N TYR A 165 0.64 21.06 11.81
CA TYR A 165 1.93 21.42 12.37
C TYR A 165 2.01 21.14 13.88
N VAL A 166 0.94 21.48 14.64
CA VAL A 166 0.85 21.15 16.08
C VAL A 166 0.94 19.63 16.28
N TYR A 167 0.17 18.87 15.51
CA TYR A 167 0.23 17.41 15.56
C TYR A 167 1.63 16.89 15.22
N GLY A 168 2.25 17.41 14.16
CA GLY A 168 3.60 17.01 13.76
C GLY A 168 4.64 17.24 14.84
N LEU A 169 4.58 18.40 15.53
CA LEU A 169 5.44 18.70 16.66
C LEU A 169 5.22 17.73 17.84
N LEU A 170 3.96 17.55 18.24
CA LEU A 170 3.61 16.64 19.33
C LEU A 170 3.98 15.18 19.00
N ALA A 171 3.80 14.76 17.75
CA ALA A 171 4.18 13.44 17.30
C ALA A 171 5.69 13.20 17.38
N VAL A 172 6.51 14.18 16.99
CA VAL A 172 7.97 14.11 17.13
C VAL A 172 8.38 14.02 18.59
N LEU A 173 7.80 14.86 19.47
CA LEU A 173 8.09 14.85 20.90
C LEU A 173 7.69 13.51 21.53
N LEU A 174 6.51 12.98 21.21
CA LEU A 174 6.04 11.68 21.71
C LEU A 174 6.95 10.54 21.26
N VAL A 175 7.35 10.52 19.98
CA VAL A 175 8.26 9.49 19.47
C VAL A 175 9.63 9.62 20.12
N ALA A 176 10.17 10.84 20.28
CA ALA A 176 11.44 11.06 20.95
C ALA A 176 11.41 10.56 22.40
N PHE A 177 10.34 10.85 23.12
CA PHE A 177 10.16 10.38 24.50
C PHE A 177 10.03 8.86 24.58
N ALA A 178 9.22 8.25 23.70
CA ALA A 178 8.95 6.81 23.74
C ALA A 178 10.09 5.93 23.20
N THR A 179 10.93 6.46 22.30
CA THR A 179 11.92 5.64 21.55
C THR A 179 13.36 6.18 21.60
N GLY A 180 13.57 7.35 22.22
CA GLY A 180 14.86 8.05 22.18
C GLY A 180 15.26 8.57 20.79
N SER A 181 14.39 8.51 19.78
CA SER A 181 14.68 8.88 18.38
C SER A 181 13.87 10.11 17.96
N THR A 182 14.53 11.10 17.38
CA THR A 182 13.89 12.27 16.78
C THR A 182 13.42 12.07 15.35
N SER A 183 13.63 10.87 14.77
CA SER A 183 13.20 10.58 13.41
C SER A 183 11.68 10.46 13.35
N SER A 184 11.04 11.33 12.58
CA SER A 184 9.58 11.26 12.37
C SER A 184 9.17 9.95 11.68
N HIS A 185 8.00 9.44 12.03
CA HIS A 185 7.44 8.23 11.39
C HIS A 185 7.28 8.40 9.87
N VAL A 186 7.01 9.62 9.39
CA VAL A 186 6.91 9.96 7.96
C VAL A 186 8.25 9.83 7.24
N ARG A 187 9.34 10.27 7.88
CA ARG A 187 10.70 10.11 7.32
C ARG A 187 11.08 8.63 7.26
N ARG A 188 10.79 7.87 8.31
CA ARG A 188 11.01 6.42 8.32
C ARG A 188 10.21 5.70 7.25
N PHE A 189 8.96 6.11 7.01
CA PHE A 189 8.12 5.56 5.93
C PHE A 189 8.85 5.64 4.58
N TRP A 190 9.29 6.82 4.17
CA TRP A 190 9.98 7.02 2.90
C TRP A 190 11.30 6.23 2.81
N GLN A 191 12.09 6.27 3.87
CA GLN A 191 13.35 5.51 3.96
C GLN A 191 13.11 3.99 3.85
N THR A 192 12.03 3.49 4.46
CA THR A 192 11.65 2.07 4.37
C THR A 192 11.26 1.68 2.96
N CYS A 193 10.47 2.50 2.27
CA CYS A 193 10.13 2.23 0.87
C CYS A 193 11.38 2.18 -0.02
N LEU A 194 12.34 3.09 0.21
CA LEU A 194 13.58 3.14 -0.54
C LEU A 194 14.47 1.91 -0.26
N ALA A 195 14.59 1.50 1.01
CA ALA A 195 15.47 0.42 1.47
C ALA A 195 14.80 -0.96 1.54
N ALA A 196 13.56 -1.11 1.07
CA ALA A 196 12.83 -2.39 1.13
C ALA A 196 13.59 -3.54 0.45
N PRO A 197 13.43 -4.80 0.90
CA PRO A 197 14.06 -5.97 0.29
C PRO A 197 13.83 -6.05 -1.23
N ARG A 198 14.84 -6.53 -1.98
CA ARG A 198 14.89 -6.51 -3.46
C ARG A 198 14.48 -7.85 -4.09
N ASN A 199 14.03 -8.78 -3.29
CA ASN A 199 13.78 -10.17 -3.67
C ASN A 199 12.44 -10.42 -4.36
N THR A 200 11.66 -9.36 -4.61
CA THR A 200 10.35 -9.44 -5.27
C THR A 200 10.24 -8.39 -6.35
N ARG A 201 9.51 -8.72 -7.43
CA ARG A 201 9.16 -7.75 -8.49
C ARG A 201 8.27 -6.64 -7.95
N GLU A 202 8.39 -5.44 -8.51
CA GLU A 202 7.61 -4.27 -8.12
C GLU A 202 6.92 -3.65 -9.32
N LEU A 203 5.62 -3.39 -9.22
CA LEU A 203 4.84 -2.64 -10.22
C LEU A 203 4.37 -1.33 -9.60
N TYR A 204 4.76 -0.22 -10.21
CA TYR A 204 4.33 1.13 -9.82
C TYR A 204 3.36 1.68 -10.85
N LEU A 205 2.15 2.06 -10.40
CA LEU A 205 1.06 2.61 -11.18
C LEU A 205 0.77 4.03 -10.67
N TYR A 206 1.03 5.07 -11.47
CA TYR A 206 0.88 6.45 -11.01
C TYR A 206 0.65 7.44 -12.17
N SER A 207 0.42 8.71 -11.85
CA SER A 207 0.06 9.72 -12.83
C SER A 207 0.68 11.08 -12.55
N ASP A 208 0.91 11.87 -13.62
CA ASP A 208 1.45 13.23 -13.55
C ASP A 208 0.51 14.22 -12.86
N VAL A 209 -0.80 14.02 -12.96
CA VAL A 209 -1.81 14.92 -12.37
C VAL A 209 -2.23 14.50 -10.96
N ASP A 210 -1.62 13.48 -10.40
CA ASP A 210 -1.94 13.02 -9.03
C ASP A 210 -1.34 13.99 -8.00
N GLU A 211 -2.19 14.85 -7.43
CA GLU A 211 -1.79 15.83 -6.42
C GLU A 211 -1.48 15.22 -5.04
N LEU A 212 -1.88 13.97 -4.79
CA LEU A 212 -1.65 13.28 -3.54
C LEU A 212 -0.39 12.40 -3.59
N CYS A 213 -0.05 11.88 -4.77
CA CYS A 213 1.16 11.11 -5.03
C CYS A 213 1.96 11.78 -6.16
N GLU A 214 2.72 12.80 -5.80
CA GLU A 214 3.50 13.58 -6.76
C GLU A 214 4.46 12.70 -7.57
N ALA A 215 4.37 12.77 -8.90
CA ALA A 215 5.13 11.92 -9.82
C ALA A 215 6.66 12.10 -9.72
N GLY A 216 7.13 13.33 -9.46
CA GLY A 216 8.58 13.62 -9.35
C GLY A 216 9.28 12.80 -8.27
N PRO A 217 8.91 12.95 -6.98
CA PRO A 217 9.50 12.17 -5.90
C PRO A 217 9.35 10.66 -6.08
N LEU A 218 8.21 10.18 -6.64
CA LEU A 218 8.00 8.77 -6.89
C LEU A 218 8.92 8.25 -7.99
N SER A 219 9.10 8.98 -9.08
CA SER A 219 10.06 8.63 -10.15
C SER A 219 11.50 8.56 -9.62
N GLU A 220 11.90 9.47 -8.73
CA GLU A 220 13.21 9.42 -8.07
C GLU A 220 13.39 8.14 -7.24
N LEU A 221 12.35 7.74 -6.48
CA LEU A 221 12.37 6.49 -5.72
C LEU A 221 12.48 5.29 -6.66
N ILE A 222 11.67 5.23 -7.72
CA ILE A 222 11.68 4.15 -8.71
C ILE A 222 13.07 4.04 -9.36
N ALA A 223 13.67 5.17 -9.78
CA ALA A 223 15.01 5.18 -10.35
C ALA A 223 16.06 4.64 -9.37
N ALA A 224 15.97 5.04 -8.09
CA ALA A 224 16.85 4.52 -7.05
C ALA A 224 16.65 3.01 -6.82
N ARG A 225 15.39 2.51 -6.84
CA ARG A 225 15.10 1.08 -6.74
C ARG A 225 15.72 0.30 -7.92
N LYS A 226 15.53 0.79 -9.14
CA LYS A 226 16.14 0.21 -10.36
C LYS A 226 17.68 0.19 -10.27
N SER A 227 18.30 1.29 -9.81
CA SER A 227 19.77 1.35 -9.65
C SER A 227 20.32 0.40 -8.60
N MET A 228 19.50 0.00 -7.63
CA MET A 228 19.83 -1.03 -6.63
C MET A 228 19.60 -2.47 -7.14
N GLY A 229 19.22 -2.66 -8.41
CA GLY A 229 18.99 -3.96 -9.01
C GLY A 229 17.61 -4.58 -8.74
N CYS A 230 16.61 -3.78 -8.33
CA CYS A 230 15.24 -4.28 -8.20
C CYS A 230 14.61 -4.49 -9.58
N ASP A 231 13.81 -5.56 -9.72
CA ASP A 231 12.98 -5.78 -10.90
C ASP A 231 11.73 -4.89 -10.79
N VAL A 232 11.75 -3.76 -11.50
CA VAL A 232 10.73 -2.73 -11.41
C VAL A 232 10.05 -2.50 -12.73
N VAL A 233 8.74 -2.71 -12.78
CA VAL A 233 7.84 -2.27 -13.86
C VAL A 233 7.21 -0.95 -13.46
N GLU A 234 7.27 0.03 -14.36
CA GLU A 234 6.77 1.38 -14.12
C GLU A 234 5.73 1.74 -15.18
N VAL A 235 4.55 2.16 -14.72
CA VAL A 235 3.46 2.66 -15.56
C VAL A 235 3.08 4.05 -15.10
N ARG A 236 3.29 5.04 -15.98
CA ARG A 236 3.04 6.44 -15.70
C ARG A 236 2.06 7.02 -16.71
N TRP A 237 0.90 7.43 -16.22
CA TRP A 237 -0.11 8.13 -17.03
C TRP A 237 0.01 9.64 -16.90
N LYS A 238 -0.51 10.36 -17.88
CA LYS A 238 -0.51 11.82 -17.87
C LYS A 238 -1.71 12.43 -17.17
N ASP A 239 -2.82 11.70 -17.09
CA ASP A 239 -4.15 12.27 -16.88
C ASP A 239 -5.09 11.42 -16.02
N SER A 240 -4.61 10.43 -15.27
CA SER A 240 -5.47 9.64 -14.38
C SER A 240 -5.42 10.13 -12.94
N ARG A 241 -6.55 10.04 -12.24
CA ARG A 241 -6.71 10.53 -10.87
C ARG A 241 -6.14 9.56 -9.84
N HIS A 242 -5.83 10.08 -8.64
CA HIS A 242 -5.36 9.32 -7.50
C HIS A 242 -6.24 8.11 -7.16
N CYS A 243 -5.67 6.91 -7.08
CA CYS A 243 -6.40 5.66 -6.83
C CYS A 243 -7.66 5.49 -7.70
N ALA A 244 -7.64 6.00 -8.94
CA ALA A 244 -8.74 5.88 -9.89
C ALA A 244 -8.25 5.40 -11.27
N HIS A 245 -7.02 4.89 -11.35
CA HIS A 245 -6.44 4.41 -12.61
C HIS A 245 -7.30 3.32 -13.26
N LEU A 246 -7.88 2.42 -12.47
CA LEU A 246 -8.85 1.43 -12.96
C LEU A 246 -10.09 2.07 -13.62
N ILE A 247 -10.50 3.25 -13.20
CA ILE A 247 -11.68 3.94 -13.75
C ILE A 247 -11.29 4.74 -14.99
N ASP A 248 -10.18 5.46 -14.91
CA ASP A 248 -9.76 6.43 -15.93
C ASP A 248 -9.01 5.77 -17.10
N LYS A 249 -8.34 4.62 -16.85
CA LYS A 249 -7.46 3.91 -17.80
C LYS A 249 -7.67 2.38 -17.73
N ARG A 250 -8.94 1.94 -17.69
CA ARG A 250 -9.31 0.58 -17.35
C ARG A 250 -8.54 -0.48 -18.13
N ASP A 251 -8.52 -0.41 -19.45
CA ASP A 251 -7.95 -1.48 -20.28
C ASP A 251 -6.43 -1.57 -20.13
N GLU A 252 -5.73 -0.43 -20.08
CA GLU A 252 -4.29 -0.39 -19.83
C GLU A 252 -3.97 -0.88 -18.41
N TYR A 253 -4.73 -0.44 -17.41
CA TYR A 253 -4.57 -0.84 -16.01
C TYR A 253 -4.70 -2.34 -15.84
N LEU A 254 -5.77 -2.93 -16.41
CA LEU A 254 -6.01 -4.37 -16.34
C LEU A 254 -4.97 -5.18 -17.12
N ARG A 255 -4.50 -4.67 -18.26
CA ARG A 255 -3.42 -5.30 -19.03
C ARG A 255 -2.14 -5.40 -18.21
N HIS A 256 -1.71 -4.30 -17.58
CA HIS A 256 -0.50 -4.30 -16.74
C HIS A 256 -0.63 -5.19 -15.51
N LEU A 257 -1.78 -5.20 -14.84
CA LEU A 257 -2.02 -6.13 -13.73
C LEU A 257 -1.97 -7.60 -14.19
N ARG A 258 -2.58 -7.92 -15.34
CA ARG A 258 -2.58 -9.28 -15.90
C ARG A 258 -1.15 -9.72 -16.23
N GLU A 259 -0.40 -8.90 -16.93
CA GLU A 259 1.00 -9.17 -17.27
C GLU A 259 1.87 -9.38 -16.03
N PHE A 260 1.64 -8.60 -14.99
CA PHE A 260 2.44 -8.66 -13.76
C PHE A 260 2.05 -9.83 -12.85
N ILE A 261 0.76 -10.14 -12.70
CA ILE A 261 0.26 -11.13 -11.74
C ILE A 261 0.09 -12.50 -12.40
N VAL A 262 -0.57 -12.55 -13.55
CA VAL A 262 -1.01 -13.84 -14.16
C VAL A 262 0.08 -14.44 -15.02
N SER A 263 0.72 -13.64 -15.90
CA SER A 263 1.76 -14.16 -16.80
C SER A 263 3.07 -14.51 -16.07
N SER A 264 3.25 -14.05 -14.85
CA SER A 264 4.40 -14.39 -13.99
C SER A 264 4.16 -15.63 -13.12
N ALA A 265 2.94 -16.15 -13.11
CA ALA A 265 2.55 -17.35 -12.35
C ALA A 265 2.57 -18.64 -13.20
N SER A 266 2.65 -18.50 -14.53
CA SER A 266 2.86 -19.60 -15.50
C SER A 266 4.35 -19.83 -15.75
#